data_582a798bcdda99951a490e5cc1cbb9c0
#
_entry.id   582a798bcdda99951a490e5cc1cbb9c0
#
_cell.length_a   1.000
_cell.length_b   1.000
_cell.length_c   1.000
_cell.angle_alpha   90.00
_cell.angle_beta   90.00
_cell.angle_gamma   90.00
#
_symmetry.space_group_name_H-M   'P 1'
#
loop_
_entity.id
_entity.type
_entity.pdbx_description
1 polymer ?
#
loop_
_entity_poly.entity_id
_entity_poly.type
_entity_poly.pdbx_seq_one_letter_code
_entity_poly.pdbx_strand_id
1 'polypeptide(L)'
;MDYLKYDDCGEANIQSYAKYSVMKDALAAQPGGGLDYYSYEPFQVYGPGAVPQMAWVAEVGDLWRSSNDIRHVWESILSNAHLTNKWAPNARPGHFNDVRV
;
A
#
# COMPACT_ATOMS: atom_id res chain seq x y z
N MET A 1 12.88 3.87 -15.07
CA MET A 1 11.72 3.06 -14.58
C MET A 1 10.87 3.99 -13.79
N ASP A 2 9.61 4.15 -14.15
CA ASP A 2 8.76 5.22 -13.60
C ASP A 2 7.80 4.70 -12.52
N TYR A 3 7.60 3.38 -12.47
CA TYR A 3 6.70 2.72 -11.53
C TYR A 3 7.25 1.37 -11.06
N LEU A 4 7.19 1.12 -9.76
CA LEU A 4 7.45 -0.19 -9.16
C LEU A 4 6.29 -0.59 -8.25
N LYS A 5 5.77 -1.79 -8.45
CA LYS A 5 4.90 -2.46 -7.48
C LYS A 5 5.71 -3.50 -6.70
N TYR A 6 5.66 -3.41 -5.37
CA TYR A 6 6.30 -4.34 -4.45
C TYR A 6 5.24 -5.07 -3.63
N ASP A 7 5.01 -6.32 -3.99
CA ASP A 7 4.01 -7.17 -3.36
C ASP A 7 4.51 -7.81 -2.06
N ASP A 8 3.59 -8.22 -1.18
CA ASP A 8 3.92 -8.97 0.03
C ASP A 8 3.72 -10.48 -0.21
N CYS A 9 4.80 -11.14 -0.58
CA CYS A 9 4.76 -12.58 -0.91
C CYS A 9 4.80 -13.51 0.32
N GLY A 10 4.27 -13.07 1.46
CA GLY A 10 3.99 -13.95 2.59
C GLY A 10 5.18 -14.23 3.51
N GLU A 11 6.14 -13.37 3.61
CA GLU A 11 7.20 -13.45 4.62
C GLU A 11 6.66 -13.06 6.00
N ALA A 12 6.14 -14.04 6.72
CA ALA A 12 5.40 -13.90 7.97
C ALA A 12 6.17 -13.24 9.14
N ASN A 13 7.46 -12.99 9.02
CA ASN A 13 8.32 -12.58 10.13
C ASN A 13 8.95 -11.20 9.98
N ILE A 14 8.72 -10.49 8.89
CA ILE A 14 9.26 -9.14 8.69
C ILE A 14 8.11 -8.13 8.82
N GLN A 15 8.29 -7.14 9.68
CA GLN A 15 7.31 -6.06 9.79
C GLN A 15 7.23 -5.30 8.47
N SER A 16 6.03 -5.14 7.94
CA SER A 16 5.77 -4.49 6.64
C SER A 16 6.43 -3.11 6.54
N TYR A 17 6.39 -2.31 7.59
CA TYR A 17 7.06 -1.01 7.62
C TYR A 17 8.55 -1.11 7.31
N ALA A 18 9.29 -1.99 7.99
CA ALA A 18 10.73 -2.14 7.80
C ALA A 18 11.06 -2.62 6.38
N LYS A 19 10.31 -3.62 5.88
CA LYS A 19 10.47 -4.17 4.54
C LYS A 19 10.33 -3.09 3.45
N TYR A 20 9.24 -2.34 3.50
CA TYR A 20 8.93 -1.34 2.48
C TYR A 20 9.81 -0.09 2.60
N SER A 21 10.22 0.29 3.82
CA SER A 21 11.14 1.41 4.04
C SER A 21 12.52 1.15 3.44
N VAL A 22 13.06 -0.05 3.60
CA VAL A 22 14.35 -0.43 2.99
C VAL A 22 14.30 -0.31 1.46
N MET A 23 13.21 -0.76 0.84
CA MET A 23 13.05 -0.62 -0.61
C MET A 23 12.93 0.85 -1.04
N LYS A 24 12.16 1.66 -0.31
CA LYS A 24 12.06 3.10 -0.55
C LYS A 24 13.44 3.77 -0.53
N ASP A 25 14.24 3.49 0.51
CA ASP A 25 15.57 4.07 0.66
C ASP A 25 16.52 3.63 -0.47
N ALA A 26 16.46 2.35 -0.86
CA ALA A 26 17.22 1.84 -1.98
C ALA A 26 16.83 2.50 -3.32
N LEU A 27 15.55 2.76 -3.53
CA LEU A 27 15.06 3.46 -4.72
C LEU A 27 15.51 4.93 -4.73
N ALA A 28 15.43 5.61 -3.59
CA ALA A 28 15.86 7.00 -3.47
C ALA A 28 17.37 7.18 -3.70
N ALA A 29 18.17 6.16 -3.39
CA ALA A 29 19.63 6.16 -3.59
C ALA A 29 20.04 5.95 -5.06
N GLN A 30 19.12 5.64 -5.97
CA GLN A 30 19.46 5.44 -7.38
C GLN A 30 19.83 6.74 -8.08
N PRO A 31 20.79 6.71 -9.04
CA PRO A 31 21.10 7.86 -9.86
C PRO A 31 19.85 8.35 -10.62
N GLY A 32 19.52 9.63 -10.50
CA GLY A 32 18.34 10.22 -11.15
C GLY A 32 17.14 10.41 -10.23
N GLY A 33 17.24 10.09 -8.94
CA GLY A 33 16.27 10.55 -7.95
C GLY A 33 15.09 9.61 -7.66
N GLY A 34 15.20 8.33 -7.98
CA GLY A 34 14.16 7.36 -7.59
C GLY A 34 13.09 7.11 -8.65
N LEU A 35 11.98 6.52 -8.23
CA LEU A 35 10.80 6.26 -9.05
C LEU A 35 9.79 7.39 -8.89
N ASP A 36 9.04 7.68 -9.96
CA ASP A 36 7.91 8.59 -9.90
C ASP A 36 6.78 8.03 -9.02
N TYR A 37 6.63 6.68 -9.01
CA TYR A 37 5.63 6.00 -8.20
C TYR A 37 6.16 4.70 -7.60
N TYR A 38 6.05 4.59 -6.28
CA TYR A 38 6.29 3.37 -5.52
C TYR A 38 4.99 2.83 -4.93
N SER A 39 4.52 1.69 -5.46
CA SER A 39 3.32 0.99 -5.00
C SER A 39 3.69 -0.25 -4.18
N TYR A 40 2.95 -0.51 -3.11
CA TYR A 40 3.17 -1.66 -2.26
C TYR A 40 1.89 -2.21 -1.63
N GLU A 41 1.97 -3.44 -1.10
CA GLU A 41 0.86 -4.16 -0.50
C GLU A 41 1.14 -4.48 0.96
N PRO A 42 0.76 -3.63 1.92
CA PRO A 42 0.97 -3.91 3.33
C PRO A 42 0.02 -5.02 3.80
N PHE A 43 0.56 -6.13 4.23
CA PHE A 43 -0.19 -7.31 4.70
C PHE A 43 -1.18 -6.99 5.83
N GLN A 44 -0.92 -5.97 6.62
CA GLN A 44 -1.65 -5.65 7.84
C GLN A 44 -2.86 -4.73 7.64
N VAL A 45 -3.23 -4.44 6.40
CA VAL A 45 -4.37 -3.57 6.08
C VAL A 45 -5.72 -4.19 6.45
N TYR A 46 -5.79 -5.52 6.61
CA TYR A 46 -7.04 -6.28 6.60
C TYR A 46 -7.48 -6.82 7.95
N GLY A 47 -6.65 -6.76 9.00
CA GLY A 47 -6.91 -7.37 10.28
C GLY A 47 -7.47 -6.43 11.34
N PRO A 48 -7.98 -6.99 12.47
CA PRO A 48 -8.24 -6.21 13.68
C PRO A 48 -6.97 -5.47 14.12
N GLY A 49 -7.05 -4.16 14.30
CA GLY A 49 -5.89 -3.33 14.64
C GLY A 49 -5.09 -2.79 13.44
N ALA A 50 -5.58 -2.96 12.23
CA ALA A 50 -4.95 -2.40 11.01
C ALA A 50 -4.83 -0.86 11.04
N VAL A 51 -5.73 -0.18 11.75
CA VAL A 51 -5.80 1.29 11.80
C VAL A 51 -4.49 1.96 12.26
N PRO A 52 -3.84 1.54 13.36
CA PRO A 52 -2.58 2.15 13.78
C PRO A 52 -1.45 1.93 12.79
N GLN A 53 -1.53 0.87 12.00
CA GLN A 53 -0.46 0.45 11.09
C GLN A 53 -0.53 1.18 9.75
N MET A 54 -1.66 1.75 9.41
CA MET A 54 -1.83 2.55 8.19
C MET A 54 -1.32 4.00 8.32
N ALA A 55 -0.95 4.44 9.52
CA ALA A 55 -0.44 5.80 9.73
C ALA A 55 0.84 6.10 8.93
N TRP A 56 1.66 5.09 8.69
CA TRP A 56 2.95 5.22 8.01
C TRP A 56 2.90 5.04 6.47
N VAL A 57 1.79 4.58 5.90
CA VAL A 57 1.76 4.19 4.48
C VAL A 57 2.15 5.32 3.54
N ALA A 58 1.68 6.54 3.80
CA ALA A 58 2.02 7.70 3.00
C ALA A 58 3.45 8.24 3.23
N GLU A 59 4.18 7.73 4.21
CA GLU A 59 5.59 8.05 4.43
C GLU A 59 6.51 7.16 3.61
N VAL A 60 6.04 5.97 3.26
CA VAL A 60 6.85 4.93 2.63
C VAL A 60 6.65 4.87 1.11
N GLY A 61 5.44 5.10 0.62
CA GLY A 61 5.17 5.01 -0.80
C GLY A 61 4.06 5.95 -1.26
N ASP A 62 3.83 5.96 -2.56
CA ASP A 62 2.91 6.86 -3.23
C ASP A 62 1.55 6.20 -3.48
N LEU A 63 1.54 4.88 -3.57
CA LEU A 63 0.35 4.08 -3.81
C LEU A 63 0.39 2.84 -2.92
N TRP A 64 -0.68 2.55 -2.19
CA TRP A 64 -0.77 1.35 -1.35
C TRP A 64 -2.11 0.69 -1.46
N ARG A 65 -2.09 -0.62 -1.40
CA ARG A 65 -3.30 -1.43 -1.39
C ARG A 65 -4.10 -1.18 -0.10
N SER A 66 -5.36 -0.86 -0.26
CA SER A 66 -6.27 -0.50 0.84
C SER A 66 -7.44 -1.48 1.02
N SER A 67 -7.53 -2.53 0.20
CA SER A 67 -8.62 -3.50 0.22
C SER A 67 -8.17 -4.90 -0.19
N ASN A 68 -9.06 -5.88 -0.05
CA ASN A 68 -8.84 -7.26 -0.48
C ASN A 68 -8.84 -7.41 -2.00
N ASP A 69 -8.39 -8.56 -2.50
CA ASP A 69 -8.55 -8.92 -3.91
C ASP A 69 -10.03 -8.93 -4.29
N ILE A 70 -10.31 -8.36 -5.46
CA ILE A 70 -11.67 -8.36 -6.00
C ILE A 70 -12.09 -9.76 -6.45
N ARG A 71 -13.31 -10.12 -6.16
CA ARG A 71 -13.97 -11.33 -6.68
C ARG A 71 -15.13 -10.94 -7.58
N HIS A 72 -15.56 -11.85 -8.45
CA HIS A 72 -16.61 -11.63 -9.46
C HIS A 72 -18.04 -11.56 -8.85
N VAL A 73 -18.18 -10.91 -7.69
CA VAL A 73 -19.45 -10.74 -6.99
C VAL A 73 -19.58 -9.31 -6.48
N TRP A 74 -20.80 -8.78 -6.51
CA TRP A 74 -21.08 -7.39 -6.13
C TRP A 74 -20.68 -7.09 -4.68
N GLU A 75 -20.85 -8.02 -3.78
CA GLU A 75 -20.47 -7.92 -2.38
C GLU A 75 -18.95 -7.68 -2.19
N SER A 76 -18.13 -8.25 -3.05
CA SER A 76 -16.67 -8.01 -3.02
C SER A 76 -16.36 -6.56 -3.41
N ILE A 77 -17.02 -6.04 -4.42
CA ILE A 77 -16.85 -4.63 -4.86
C ILE A 77 -17.24 -3.68 -3.73
N LEU A 78 -18.42 -3.87 -3.14
CA LEU A 78 -18.89 -3.04 -2.02
C LEU A 78 -17.99 -3.13 -0.79
N SER A 79 -17.56 -4.33 -0.44
CA SER A 79 -16.65 -4.54 0.69
C SER A 79 -15.33 -3.80 0.50
N ASN A 80 -14.75 -3.89 -0.70
CA ASN A 80 -13.50 -3.20 -1.02
C ASN A 80 -13.67 -1.67 -1.00
N ALA A 81 -14.78 -1.16 -1.53
CA ALA A 81 -15.10 0.28 -1.46
C ALA A 81 -15.22 0.76 0.00
N HIS A 82 -15.91 0.00 0.85
CA HIS A 82 -16.06 0.34 2.28
C HIS A 82 -14.72 0.28 3.02
N LEU A 83 -13.88 -0.73 2.74
CA LEU A 83 -12.54 -0.84 3.33
C LEU A 83 -11.68 0.36 2.93
N THR A 84 -11.62 0.67 1.64
CA THR A 84 -10.84 1.80 1.14
C THR A 84 -11.30 3.13 1.70
N ASN A 85 -12.61 3.32 1.85
CA ASN A 85 -13.16 4.56 2.41
C ASN A 85 -12.70 4.83 3.86
N LYS A 86 -12.39 3.81 4.64
CA LYS A 86 -11.80 3.98 5.97
C LYS A 86 -10.43 4.66 5.93
N TRP A 87 -9.71 4.49 4.83
CA TRP A 87 -8.36 5.02 4.61
C TRP A 87 -8.36 6.33 3.83
N ALA A 88 -9.52 6.90 3.52
CA ALA A 88 -9.62 8.18 2.81
C ALA A 88 -8.76 9.29 3.42
N PRO A 89 -8.63 9.43 4.76
CA PRO A 89 -7.78 10.45 5.36
C PRO A 89 -6.28 10.31 5.05
N ASN A 90 -5.82 9.15 4.61
CA ASN A 90 -4.43 8.91 4.24
C ASN A 90 -4.12 9.38 2.82
N ALA A 91 -5.14 9.50 1.97
CA ALA A 91 -4.98 9.95 0.59
C ALA A 91 -4.76 11.48 0.53
N ARG A 92 -3.81 11.89 -0.29
CA ARG A 92 -3.48 13.29 -0.55
C ARG A 92 -2.76 13.40 -1.91
N PRO A 93 -2.57 14.59 -2.47
CA PRO A 93 -1.82 14.73 -3.71
C PRO A 93 -0.48 14.01 -3.66
N GLY A 94 -0.22 13.12 -4.64
CA GLY A 94 0.96 12.27 -4.71
C GLY A 94 0.89 10.98 -3.89
N HIS A 95 -0.17 10.76 -3.09
CA HIS A 95 -0.32 9.58 -2.22
C HIS A 95 -1.74 9.03 -2.31
N PHE A 96 -1.91 7.79 -2.76
CA PHE A 96 -3.21 7.26 -3.12
C PHE A 96 -3.52 5.90 -2.51
N ASN A 97 -4.76 5.73 -2.08
CA ASN A 97 -5.32 4.41 -1.77
C ASN A 97 -5.58 3.66 -3.09
N ASP A 98 -5.02 2.47 -3.23
CA ASP A 98 -5.29 1.59 -4.37
C ASP A 98 -6.44 0.63 -4.02
N VAL A 99 -7.56 0.84 -4.68
CA VAL A 99 -8.66 -0.13 -4.68
C VAL A 99 -8.42 -1.07 -5.84
N ARG A 100 -7.96 -2.27 -5.59
CA ARG A 100 -7.87 -3.25 -6.66
C ARG A 100 -9.24 -3.58 -7.21
N VAL A 101 -9.43 -3.12 -8.40
CA VAL A 101 -10.56 -3.48 -9.26
C VAL A 101 -10.14 -4.66 -10.14
#